data_b97d74b50be492c31a7ca490764c3e88
#
_entry.id   b97d74b50be492c31a7ca490764c3e88
#
_cell.length_a   1.000
_cell.length_b   1.000
_cell.length_c   1.000
_cell.angle_alpha   90.00
_cell.angle_beta   90.00
_cell.angle_gamma   90.00
#
_symmetry.space_group_name_H-M   'P 1'
#
loop_
_entity.id
_entity.type
_entity.pdbx_description
1 polymer ?
#
loop_
_entity_poly.entity_id
_entity_poly.type
_entity_poly.pdbx_seq_one_letter_code
_entity_poly.pdbx_strand_id
1 'polypeptide(L)'
;MKISNRLFNDQQIRQFSKQMEDIQNIQSRISSGKNIIFASDDPVGAVELSGLNDVTTRIDQFLKNGDLAYDRLQLMDSTLEGAKDIFIRCNELSIQAANDVLSVGDREAIALEFDELKKELLSLANIQDSGGSFIFSGFKSQTQPFEINSSGLVEYQGDRGVLNLQLSESRLVESTIDGGTVFQDIVTSAGVSTDLFAAIDNVSRSIRTATGGVETAKTDSGLAKITLTNQNRGTYSFTITSGSKSADISVDITGSDLSDVATLINAADLDITATLEDSNKTLKLVNNFGYDIEMGNVQIPDIDKSQESPTSFFNFQPVDSSSNPLGNSQTIYDFDQTIASRLDELVVIQNHLANQRAKVGARLNSVERQQDIMNERKILVEKDVSELADADLSQLVTELQSMMTSQQASQKAFVRISQLNLFDMIS
;
A
#
# COMPACT_ATOMS: atom_id res chain seq x y z
N MET A 1 -25.44 -53.96 75.27
CA MET A 1 -26.12 -54.00 73.96
C MET A 1 -26.67 -52.66 73.47
N LYS A 2 -27.27 -51.74 74.27
CA LYS A 2 -27.79 -50.44 73.81
C LYS A 2 -26.75 -49.51 73.13
N ILE A 3 -25.53 -49.51 73.57
CA ILE A 3 -24.45 -48.63 72.97
C ILE A 3 -23.99 -49.18 71.61
N SER A 4 -23.97 -50.50 71.40
CA SER A 4 -23.59 -51.15 70.14
C SER A 4 -24.61 -50.88 69.02
N ASN A 5 -25.92 -50.90 69.33
CA ASN A 5 -26.97 -50.66 68.37
C ASN A 5 -27.01 -49.18 67.93
N ARG A 6 -26.74 -48.28 68.89
CA ARG A 6 -26.70 -46.83 68.54
C ARG A 6 -25.48 -46.53 67.65
N LEU A 7 -24.33 -47.05 67.92
CA LEU A 7 -23.12 -46.88 67.09
C LEU A 7 -23.30 -47.49 65.71
N PHE A 8 -23.96 -48.68 65.61
CA PHE A 8 -24.28 -49.28 64.32
C PHE A 8 -25.25 -48.41 63.50
N ASN A 9 -26.31 -47.90 64.12
CA ASN A 9 -27.25 -47.01 63.42
C ASN A 9 -26.58 -45.72 62.97
N ASP A 10 -25.77 -45.10 63.79
CA ASP A 10 -25.00 -43.85 63.43
C ASP A 10 -24.01 -44.12 62.30
N GLN A 11 -23.38 -45.32 62.25
CA GLN A 11 -22.50 -45.70 61.13
C GLN A 11 -23.28 -45.89 59.82
N GLN A 12 -24.44 -46.54 59.88
CA GLN A 12 -25.32 -46.75 58.70
C GLN A 12 -25.85 -45.42 58.16
N ILE A 13 -26.28 -44.51 59.02
CA ILE A 13 -26.75 -43.17 58.62
C ILE A 13 -25.61 -42.40 57.92
N ARG A 14 -24.41 -42.41 58.46
CA ARG A 14 -23.23 -41.80 57.81
C ARG A 14 -22.94 -42.42 56.46
N GLN A 15 -23.06 -43.74 56.32
CA GLN A 15 -22.86 -44.46 55.06
C GLN A 15 -23.91 -44.07 54.02
N PHE A 16 -25.20 -43.99 54.44
CA PHE A 16 -26.26 -43.54 53.56
C PHE A 16 -26.08 -42.08 53.11
N SER A 17 -25.70 -41.20 54.03
CA SER A 17 -25.41 -39.79 53.71
C SER A 17 -24.28 -39.67 52.68
N LYS A 18 -23.20 -40.45 52.85
CA LYS A 18 -22.10 -40.51 51.91
C LYS A 18 -22.51 -41.02 50.52
N GLN A 19 -23.30 -42.12 50.48
CA GLN A 19 -23.80 -42.66 49.21
C GLN A 19 -24.72 -41.67 48.51
N MET A 20 -25.55 -40.89 49.25
CA MET A 20 -26.39 -39.83 48.65
C MET A 20 -25.54 -38.68 48.08
N GLU A 21 -24.47 -38.27 48.76
CA GLU A 21 -23.49 -37.28 48.28
C GLU A 21 -22.82 -37.75 47.00
N ASP A 22 -22.36 -39.02 46.97
CA ASP A 22 -21.73 -39.62 45.77
C ASP A 22 -22.68 -39.66 44.59
N ILE A 23 -23.98 -40.02 44.81
CA ILE A 23 -25.04 -40.02 43.79
C ILE A 23 -25.27 -38.59 43.26
N GLN A 24 -25.35 -37.59 44.16
CA GLN A 24 -25.50 -36.18 43.76
C GLN A 24 -24.33 -35.67 42.93
N ASN A 25 -23.11 -36.05 43.31
CA ASN A 25 -21.91 -35.71 42.53
C ASN A 25 -21.93 -36.31 41.13
N ILE A 26 -22.27 -37.61 41.00
CA ILE A 26 -22.37 -38.23 39.67
C ILE A 26 -23.50 -37.59 38.85
N GLN A 27 -24.66 -37.28 39.45
CA GLN A 27 -25.72 -36.56 38.77
C GLN A 27 -25.29 -35.16 38.28
N SER A 28 -24.53 -34.45 39.07
CA SER A 28 -23.93 -33.15 38.72
C SER A 28 -22.99 -33.27 37.52
N ARG A 29 -22.10 -34.29 37.54
CA ARG A 29 -21.17 -34.58 36.42
C ARG A 29 -21.89 -34.99 35.17
N ILE A 30 -22.94 -35.79 35.24
CA ILE A 30 -23.80 -36.15 34.10
C ILE A 30 -24.51 -34.91 33.56
N SER A 31 -25.03 -34.06 34.43
CA SER A 31 -25.75 -32.85 34.05
C SER A 31 -24.85 -31.79 33.40
N SER A 32 -23.63 -31.65 33.89
CA SER A 32 -22.63 -30.70 33.34
C SER A 32 -21.88 -31.23 32.11
N GLY A 33 -21.86 -32.56 31.92
CA GLY A 33 -21.00 -33.24 30.94
C GLY A 33 -19.52 -33.18 31.26
N LYS A 34 -19.13 -32.69 32.48
CA LYS A 34 -17.76 -32.51 32.89
C LYS A 34 -17.32 -33.46 33.97
N ASN A 35 -16.08 -33.94 33.89
CA ASN A 35 -15.45 -34.79 34.87
C ASN A 35 -15.02 -34.00 36.10
N ILE A 36 -14.46 -32.79 35.90
CA ILE A 36 -13.99 -31.88 36.93
C ILE A 36 -14.95 -30.70 36.97
N ILE A 37 -15.77 -30.56 38.02
CA ILE A 37 -16.69 -29.44 38.22
C ILE A 37 -16.08 -28.43 39.19
N PHE A 38 -15.48 -28.91 40.29
CA PHE A 38 -14.85 -28.09 41.29
C PHE A 38 -13.38 -28.49 41.43
N ALA A 39 -12.54 -27.53 41.78
CA ALA A 39 -11.11 -27.76 41.99
C ALA A 39 -10.85 -28.76 43.17
N SER A 40 -11.85 -29.01 44.01
CA SER A 40 -11.80 -30.01 45.06
C SER A 40 -11.92 -31.47 44.57
N ASP A 41 -12.49 -31.67 43.37
CA ASP A 41 -12.74 -33.01 42.82
C ASP A 41 -11.45 -33.65 42.33
N ASP A 42 -10.64 -32.88 41.61
CA ASP A 42 -9.26 -33.20 41.23
C ASP A 42 -8.42 -31.92 41.19
N PRO A 43 -7.67 -31.61 42.26
CA PRO A 43 -6.85 -30.42 42.33
C PRO A 43 -5.73 -30.37 41.28
N VAL A 44 -5.19 -31.50 40.88
CA VAL A 44 -4.12 -31.59 39.88
C VAL A 44 -4.67 -31.38 38.50
N GLY A 45 -5.75 -32.09 38.14
CA GLY A 45 -6.43 -31.93 36.88
C GLY A 45 -7.04 -30.51 36.71
N ALA A 46 -7.54 -29.91 37.80
CA ALA A 46 -8.06 -28.53 37.74
C ALA A 46 -6.96 -27.49 37.44
N VAL A 47 -5.75 -27.64 37.97
CA VAL A 47 -4.61 -26.76 37.65
C VAL A 47 -4.17 -26.95 36.20
N GLU A 48 -4.08 -28.20 35.74
CA GLU A 48 -3.73 -28.49 34.33
C GLU A 48 -4.78 -27.96 33.37
N LEU A 49 -6.06 -28.15 33.64
CA LEU A 49 -7.19 -27.62 32.86
C LEU A 49 -7.16 -26.08 32.79
N SER A 50 -6.84 -25.42 33.92
CA SER A 50 -6.68 -23.95 33.93
C SER A 50 -5.53 -23.51 33.01
N GLY A 51 -4.41 -24.23 33.04
CA GLY A 51 -3.26 -23.97 32.18
C GLY A 51 -3.61 -24.12 30.67
N LEU A 52 -4.34 -25.19 30.32
CA LEU A 52 -4.79 -25.45 28.95
C LEU A 52 -5.79 -24.37 28.48
N ASN A 53 -6.71 -23.95 29.34
CA ASN A 53 -7.65 -22.85 29.03
C ASN A 53 -6.92 -21.52 28.81
N ASP A 54 -5.86 -21.24 29.56
CA ASP A 54 -5.02 -20.05 29.36
C ASP A 54 -4.30 -20.11 28.00
N VAL A 55 -3.83 -21.30 27.60
CA VAL A 55 -3.22 -21.51 26.27
C VAL A 55 -4.24 -21.30 25.17
N THR A 56 -5.45 -21.87 25.31
CA THR A 56 -6.55 -21.69 24.35
C THR A 56 -6.89 -20.22 24.17
N THR A 57 -7.03 -19.48 25.27
CA THR A 57 -7.36 -18.04 25.23
C THR A 57 -6.26 -17.23 24.51
N ARG A 58 -4.98 -17.59 24.70
CA ARG A 58 -3.87 -16.95 23.98
C ARG A 58 -3.89 -17.27 22.51
N ILE A 59 -4.16 -18.52 22.12
CA ILE A 59 -4.29 -18.92 20.72
C ILE A 59 -5.43 -18.15 20.05
N ASP A 60 -6.57 -18.03 20.72
CA ASP A 60 -7.72 -17.23 20.20
C ASP A 60 -7.36 -15.76 19.99
N GLN A 61 -6.53 -15.19 20.90
CA GLN A 61 -6.03 -13.82 20.73
C GLN A 61 -5.08 -13.73 19.52
N PHE A 62 -4.20 -14.71 19.32
CA PHE A 62 -3.30 -14.75 18.17
C PHE A 62 -4.06 -14.89 16.84
N LEU A 63 -5.11 -15.72 16.81
CA LEU A 63 -5.97 -15.87 15.64
C LEU A 63 -6.69 -14.56 15.30
N LYS A 64 -7.28 -13.87 16.29
CA LYS A 64 -7.90 -12.54 16.09
C LYS A 64 -6.90 -11.49 15.58
N ASN A 65 -5.67 -11.51 16.10
CA ASN A 65 -4.61 -10.64 15.60
C ASN A 65 -4.25 -11.00 14.14
N GLY A 66 -4.28 -12.29 13.81
CA GLY A 66 -4.07 -12.79 12.46
C GLY A 66 -5.14 -12.29 11.48
N ASP A 67 -6.41 -12.38 11.85
CA ASP A 67 -7.52 -11.87 11.05
C ASP A 67 -7.38 -10.36 10.79
N LEU A 68 -7.08 -9.59 11.84
CA LEU A 68 -6.87 -8.14 11.71
C LEU A 68 -5.66 -7.80 10.82
N ALA A 69 -4.57 -8.57 10.92
CA ALA A 69 -3.40 -8.39 10.07
C ALA A 69 -3.72 -8.72 8.61
N TYR A 70 -4.43 -9.82 8.39
CA TYR A 70 -4.84 -10.28 7.07
C TYR A 70 -5.71 -9.24 6.35
N ASP A 71 -6.77 -8.77 7.01
CA ASP A 71 -7.70 -7.79 6.46
C ASP A 71 -6.99 -6.49 6.05
N ARG A 72 -6.09 -5.99 6.91
CA ARG A 72 -5.32 -4.78 6.60
C ARG A 72 -4.35 -4.96 5.45
N LEU A 73 -3.62 -6.07 5.43
CA LEU A 73 -2.67 -6.37 4.36
C LEU A 73 -3.39 -6.60 3.03
N GLN A 74 -4.57 -7.24 3.04
CA GLN A 74 -5.39 -7.42 1.84
C GLN A 74 -5.89 -6.08 1.29
N LEU A 75 -6.34 -5.19 2.18
CA LEU A 75 -6.73 -3.82 1.78
C LEU A 75 -5.55 -3.05 1.19
N MET A 76 -4.34 -3.20 1.75
CA MET A 76 -3.12 -2.62 1.18
C MET A 76 -2.79 -3.19 -0.19
N ASP A 77 -2.87 -4.53 -0.36
CA ASP A 77 -2.58 -5.16 -1.67
C ASP A 77 -3.51 -4.63 -2.75
N SER A 78 -4.82 -4.56 -2.47
CA SER A 78 -5.81 -4.03 -3.41
C SER A 78 -5.58 -2.52 -3.71
N THR A 79 -5.18 -1.74 -2.72
CA THR A 79 -4.87 -0.32 -2.89
C THR A 79 -3.62 -0.12 -3.76
N LEU A 80 -2.57 -0.91 -3.52
CA LEU A 80 -1.34 -0.88 -4.31
C LEU A 80 -1.58 -1.37 -5.75
N GLU A 81 -2.51 -2.32 -5.95
CA GLU A 81 -2.96 -2.74 -7.29
C GLU A 81 -3.64 -1.59 -8.02
N GLY A 82 -4.61 -0.93 -7.40
CA GLY A 82 -5.25 0.26 -7.96
C GLY A 82 -4.27 1.38 -8.28
N ALA A 83 -3.32 1.67 -7.38
CA ALA A 83 -2.26 2.65 -7.66
C ALA A 83 -1.40 2.23 -8.87
N LYS A 84 -1.05 0.97 -9.00
CA LYS A 84 -0.30 0.46 -10.16
C LYS A 84 -1.10 0.62 -11.47
N ASP A 85 -2.40 0.35 -11.45
CA ASP A 85 -3.28 0.49 -12.62
C ASP A 85 -3.37 1.95 -13.07
N ILE A 86 -3.43 2.91 -12.14
CA ILE A 86 -3.31 4.34 -12.43
C ILE A 86 -2.01 4.63 -13.19
N PHE A 87 -0.87 4.12 -12.74
CA PHE A 87 0.41 4.35 -13.41
C PHE A 87 0.54 3.62 -14.75
N ILE A 88 -0.13 2.50 -14.96
CA ILE A 88 -0.26 1.89 -16.29
C ILE A 88 -1.03 2.83 -17.20
N ARG A 89 -2.16 3.39 -16.73
CA ARG A 89 -2.94 4.36 -17.50
C ARG A 89 -2.15 5.65 -17.78
N CYS A 90 -1.41 6.16 -16.81
CA CYS A 90 -0.50 7.30 -17.01
C CYS A 90 0.52 7.03 -18.12
N ASN A 91 1.09 5.82 -18.18
CA ASN A 91 2.03 5.43 -19.22
C ASN A 91 1.36 5.39 -20.61
N GLU A 92 0.18 4.77 -20.73
CA GLU A 92 -0.59 4.75 -21.98
C GLU A 92 -0.91 6.16 -22.48
N LEU A 93 -1.39 7.03 -21.60
CA LEU A 93 -1.72 8.42 -21.92
C LEU A 93 -0.47 9.24 -22.31
N SER A 94 0.67 8.97 -21.66
CA SER A 94 1.94 9.63 -22.00
C SER A 94 2.41 9.25 -23.40
N ILE A 95 2.32 7.97 -23.75
CA ILE A 95 2.63 7.49 -25.12
C ILE A 95 1.66 8.10 -26.14
N GLN A 96 0.37 8.19 -25.79
CA GLN A 96 -0.61 8.83 -26.64
C GLN A 96 -0.31 10.34 -26.83
N ALA A 97 0.04 11.03 -25.74
CA ALA A 97 0.35 12.47 -25.78
C ALA A 97 1.61 12.80 -26.60
N ALA A 98 2.56 11.85 -26.68
CA ALA A 98 3.77 11.97 -27.48
C ALA A 98 3.50 11.88 -29.01
N ASN A 99 2.26 11.64 -29.44
CA ASN A 99 1.95 11.56 -30.86
C ASN A 99 1.82 12.97 -31.47
N ASP A 100 2.63 13.27 -32.46
CA ASP A 100 2.70 14.58 -33.15
C ASP A 100 1.40 14.98 -33.89
N VAL A 101 0.54 13.99 -34.19
CA VAL A 101 -0.75 14.24 -34.88
C VAL A 101 -1.80 14.88 -33.97
N LEU A 102 -1.60 14.85 -32.65
CA LEU A 102 -2.57 15.39 -31.70
C LEU A 102 -2.61 16.90 -31.70
N SER A 103 -3.83 17.45 -31.73
CA SER A 103 -4.03 18.88 -31.56
C SER A 103 -3.75 19.36 -30.14
N VAL A 104 -3.53 20.64 -29.94
CA VAL A 104 -3.41 21.30 -28.64
C VAL A 104 -4.59 20.94 -27.71
N GLY A 105 -5.82 20.91 -28.27
CA GLY A 105 -7.02 20.56 -27.51
C GLY A 105 -7.04 19.10 -27.06
N ASP A 106 -6.55 18.19 -27.89
CA ASP A 106 -6.47 16.77 -27.54
C ASP A 106 -5.44 16.53 -26.43
N ARG A 107 -4.28 17.19 -26.49
CA ARG A 107 -3.26 17.14 -25.44
C ARG A 107 -3.74 17.72 -24.11
N GLU A 108 -4.48 18.86 -24.13
CA GLU A 108 -5.09 19.40 -22.92
C GLU A 108 -6.14 18.44 -22.31
N ALA A 109 -6.91 17.74 -23.15
CA ALA A 109 -7.84 16.72 -22.67
C ALA A 109 -7.12 15.57 -21.97
N ILE A 110 -5.97 15.14 -22.51
CA ILE A 110 -5.11 14.14 -21.85
C ILE A 110 -4.56 14.68 -20.52
N ALA A 111 -4.10 15.92 -20.48
CA ALA A 111 -3.59 16.52 -19.25
C ALA A 111 -4.66 16.63 -18.16
N LEU A 112 -5.91 16.89 -18.51
CA LEU A 112 -7.05 16.86 -17.59
C LEU A 112 -7.31 15.43 -17.04
N GLU A 113 -7.11 14.39 -17.85
CA GLU A 113 -7.21 13.01 -17.38
C GLU A 113 -6.12 12.69 -16.33
N PHE A 114 -4.90 13.21 -16.49
CA PHE A 114 -3.86 13.10 -15.45
C PHE A 114 -4.28 13.77 -14.14
N ASP A 115 -4.94 14.92 -14.17
CA ASP A 115 -5.43 15.59 -12.96
C ASP A 115 -6.50 14.75 -12.24
N GLU A 116 -7.36 14.03 -12.96
CA GLU A 116 -8.32 13.11 -12.36
C GLU A 116 -7.64 11.85 -11.80
N LEU A 117 -6.66 11.28 -12.52
CA LEU A 117 -5.87 10.14 -12.01
C LEU A 117 -5.10 10.49 -10.74
N LYS A 118 -4.59 11.74 -10.62
CA LYS A 118 -3.97 12.23 -9.38
C LYS A 118 -4.97 12.26 -8.22
N LYS A 119 -6.22 12.70 -8.45
CA LYS A 119 -7.26 12.71 -7.41
C LYS A 119 -7.65 11.30 -6.99
N GLU A 120 -7.73 10.38 -7.95
CA GLU A 120 -7.99 8.96 -7.67
C GLU A 120 -6.86 8.36 -6.83
N LEU A 121 -5.60 8.61 -7.20
CA LEU A 121 -4.44 8.17 -6.42
C LEU A 121 -4.46 8.75 -4.99
N LEU A 122 -4.83 10.02 -4.83
CA LEU A 122 -4.96 10.65 -3.51
C LEU A 122 -6.05 9.99 -2.67
N SER A 123 -7.16 9.60 -3.29
CA SER A 123 -8.23 8.84 -2.62
C SER A 123 -7.74 7.47 -2.15
N LEU A 124 -6.98 6.75 -2.98
CA LEU A 124 -6.38 5.47 -2.62
C LEU A 124 -5.35 5.63 -1.48
N ALA A 125 -4.52 6.66 -1.53
CA ALA A 125 -3.53 6.94 -0.49
C ALA A 125 -4.15 7.30 0.88
N ASN A 126 -5.41 7.77 0.89
CA ASN A 126 -6.19 8.13 2.07
C ASN A 126 -7.26 7.10 2.45
N ILE A 127 -7.09 5.85 2.03
CA ILE A 127 -8.06 4.79 2.34
C ILE A 127 -8.06 4.44 3.83
N GLN A 128 -9.23 4.10 4.36
CA GLN A 128 -9.44 3.71 5.74
C GLN A 128 -9.81 2.22 5.83
N ASP A 129 -9.42 1.58 6.92
CA ASP A 129 -9.90 0.24 7.28
C ASP A 129 -11.35 0.27 7.78
N SER A 130 -11.93 -0.89 8.02
CA SER A 130 -13.31 -1.04 8.55
C SER A 130 -13.52 -0.36 9.90
N GLY A 131 -12.44 -0.06 10.64
CA GLY A 131 -12.45 0.66 11.91
C GLY A 131 -12.34 2.18 11.75
N GLY A 132 -12.26 2.72 10.51
CA GLY A 132 -12.10 4.14 10.22
C GLY A 132 -10.66 4.64 10.42
N SER A 133 -9.68 3.75 10.53
CA SER A 133 -8.27 4.10 10.66
C SER A 133 -7.60 4.15 9.29
N PHE A 134 -6.83 5.21 9.02
CA PHE A 134 -6.04 5.32 7.81
C PHE A 134 -4.89 4.31 7.79
N ILE A 135 -4.77 3.51 6.73
CA ILE A 135 -3.80 2.40 6.68
C ILE A 135 -2.37 2.84 6.36
N PHE A 136 -2.18 4.05 5.79
CA PHE A 136 -0.88 4.60 5.39
C PHE A 136 -0.38 5.73 6.28
N SER A 137 -1.07 6.03 7.39
CA SER A 137 -0.72 7.15 8.28
C SER A 137 0.33 6.81 9.36
N GLY A 138 0.81 5.57 9.41
CA GLY A 138 1.72 5.10 10.45
C GLY A 138 1.01 4.92 11.79
N PHE A 139 1.58 5.48 12.87
CA PHE A 139 0.93 5.46 14.20
C PHE A 139 -0.19 6.50 14.34
N LYS A 140 -0.22 7.53 13.46
CA LYS A 140 -1.26 8.56 13.47
C LYS A 140 -2.53 8.12 12.76
N SER A 141 -3.07 6.95 13.09
CA SER A 141 -4.16 6.28 12.38
C SER A 141 -5.46 7.09 12.21
N GLN A 142 -5.63 8.16 12.99
CA GLN A 142 -6.80 9.05 12.90
C GLN A 142 -6.55 10.32 12.07
N THR A 143 -5.30 10.53 11.61
CA THR A 143 -4.92 11.68 10.79
C THR A 143 -4.88 11.27 9.32
N GLN A 144 -5.51 12.07 8.46
CA GLN A 144 -5.44 11.87 7.01
C GLN A 144 -3.97 11.94 6.56
N PRO A 145 -3.44 10.87 5.91
CA PRO A 145 -2.02 10.82 5.62
C PRO A 145 -1.55 11.76 4.51
N PHE A 146 -2.38 12.08 3.53
CA PHE A 146 -2.00 12.92 2.39
C PHE A 146 -2.97 14.07 2.19
N GLU A 147 -2.45 15.30 2.16
CA GLU A 147 -3.22 16.51 1.95
C GLU A 147 -2.59 17.37 0.85
N ILE A 148 -3.44 18.08 0.09
CA ILE A 148 -2.96 19.05 -0.90
C ILE A 148 -2.74 20.38 -0.20
N ASN A 149 -1.51 20.89 -0.26
CA ASN A 149 -1.17 22.20 0.30
C ASN A 149 -1.64 23.36 -0.60
N SER A 150 -1.45 24.60 -0.14
CA SER A 150 -1.83 25.81 -0.88
C SER A 150 -1.12 25.99 -2.22
N SER A 151 -0.03 25.28 -2.44
CA SER A 151 0.74 25.28 -3.70
C SER A 151 0.31 24.17 -4.67
N GLY A 152 -0.69 23.34 -4.30
CA GLY A 152 -1.18 22.22 -5.10
C GLY A 152 -0.32 20.94 -5.00
N LEU A 153 0.70 20.94 -4.15
CA LEU A 153 1.54 19.77 -3.88
C LEU A 153 0.91 18.89 -2.81
N VAL A 154 1.10 17.59 -2.93
CA VAL A 154 0.63 16.61 -1.94
C VAL A 154 1.69 16.43 -0.85
N GLU A 155 1.31 16.66 0.40
CA GLU A 155 2.17 16.52 1.56
C GLU A 155 1.74 15.35 2.43
N TYR A 156 2.73 14.62 2.97
CA TYR A 156 2.51 13.53 3.91
C TYR A 156 2.44 14.05 5.35
N GLN A 157 1.29 13.87 6.01
CA GLN A 157 1.01 14.29 7.39
C GLN A 157 1.14 13.15 8.40
N GLY A 158 1.34 11.92 7.91
CA GLY A 158 1.51 10.74 8.75
C GLY A 158 2.86 10.69 9.47
N ASP A 159 3.20 9.53 9.98
CA ASP A 159 4.54 9.24 10.51
C ASP A 159 5.08 7.93 9.92
N ARG A 160 6.36 7.62 10.20
CA ARG A 160 7.06 6.42 9.70
C ARG A 160 6.83 5.17 10.57
N GLY A 161 5.81 5.19 11.42
CA GLY A 161 5.49 4.08 12.31
C GLY A 161 4.92 2.88 11.57
N VAL A 162 5.28 1.68 12.04
CA VAL A 162 4.75 0.41 11.54
C VAL A 162 4.09 -0.34 12.68
N LEU A 163 2.82 -0.69 12.52
CA LEU A 163 2.06 -1.44 13.51
C LEU A 163 2.42 -2.94 13.40
N ASN A 164 2.84 -3.50 14.52
CA ASN A 164 3.16 -4.91 14.63
C ASN A 164 2.06 -5.65 15.39
N LEU A 165 1.61 -6.78 14.87
CA LEU A 165 0.67 -7.68 15.51
C LEU A 165 1.35 -9.00 15.86
N GLN A 166 1.08 -9.48 17.08
CA GLN A 166 1.63 -10.75 17.57
C GLN A 166 0.73 -11.90 17.10
N LEU A 167 1.30 -12.84 16.33
CA LEU A 167 0.62 -13.99 15.77
C LEU A 167 0.96 -15.32 16.50
N SER A 168 1.98 -15.32 17.35
CA SER A 168 2.33 -16.40 18.26
C SER A 168 3.26 -15.87 19.35
N GLU A 169 3.68 -16.71 20.26
CA GLU A 169 4.62 -16.35 21.34
C GLU A 169 5.93 -15.73 20.83
N SER A 170 6.36 -16.12 19.63
CA SER A 170 7.65 -15.70 19.03
C SER A 170 7.53 -14.99 17.71
N ARG A 171 6.32 -14.85 17.15
CA ARG A 171 6.11 -14.27 15.82
C ARG A 171 5.35 -12.96 15.87
N LEU A 172 6.00 -11.90 15.41
CA LEU A 172 5.40 -10.61 15.10
C LEU A 172 5.30 -10.44 13.59
N VAL A 173 4.26 -9.80 13.11
CA VAL A 173 4.10 -9.38 11.72
C VAL A 173 3.79 -7.90 11.64
N GLU A 174 4.40 -7.23 10.68
CA GLU A 174 4.06 -5.84 10.35
C GLU A 174 2.72 -5.82 9.59
N SER A 175 1.70 -5.25 10.20
CA SER A 175 0.34 -5.17 9.65
C SER A 175 0.07 -3.88 8.87
N THR A 176 1.03 -2.93 8.85
CA THR A 176 0.96 -1.68 8.10
C THR A 176 2.29 -1.39 7.39
N ILE A 177 2.24 -0.47 6.42
CA ILE A 177 3.41 0.17 5.82
C ILE A 177 3.13 1.68 5.87
N ASP A 178 4.13 2.48 6.18
CA ASP A 178 3.96 3.93 6.18
C ASP A 178 3.80 4.48 4.76
N GLY A 179 2.96 5.50 4.62
CA GLY A 179 2.65 6.10 3.33
C GLY A 179 3.84 6.79 2.67
N GLY A 180 4.75 7.32 3.46
CA GLY A 180 5.95 7.94 2.91
C GLY A 180 6.85 6.94 2.18
N THR A 181 7.00 5.71 2.70
CA THR A 181 7.75 4.65 2.01
C THR A 181 7.04 4.16 0.74
N VAL A 182 5.70 4.19 0.70
CA VAL A 182 4.92 3.72 -0.44
C VAL A 182 4.80 4.77 -1.53
N PHE A 183 4.38 5.99 -1.18
CA PHE A 183 3.98 7.04 -2.13
C PHE A 183 5.04 8.13 -2.32
N GLN A 184 6.03 8.23 -1.42
CA GLN A 184 7.13 9.18 -1.49
C GLN A 184 8.49 8.46 -1.45
N ASP A 185 9.59 9.20 -1.33
CA ASP A 185 10.96 8.68 -1.20
C ASP A 185 11.35 7.63 -2.25
N ILE A 186 10.86 7.78 -3.47
CA ILE A 186 11.21 6.91 -4.57
C ILE A 186 12.47 7.45 -5.23
N VAL A 187 13.53 6.64 -5.23
CA VAL A 187 14.78 7.02 -5.85
C VAL A 187 14.75 6.60 -7.32
N THR A 188 14.83 7.58 -8.21
CA THR A 188 14.94 7.36 -9.66
C THR A 188 16.28 6.71 -10.02
N SER A 189 16.41 6.24 -11.25
CA SER A 189 17.68 5.69 -11.78
C SER A 189 18.84 6.70 -11.72
N ALA A 190 18.53 7.98 -11.70
CA ALA A 190 19.49 9.09 -11.59
C ALA A 190 19.85 9.44 -10.14
N GLY A 191 19.28 8.78 -9.13
CA GLY A 191 19.51 9.06 -7.72
C GLY A 191 18.73 10.25 -7.17
N VAL A 192 17.77 10.79 -7.92
CA VAL A 192 16.87 11.87 -7.46
C VAL A 192 15.66 11.26 -6.76
N SER A 193 15.24 11.85 -5.64
CA SER A 193 14.03 11.45 -4.95
C SER A 193 12.82 12.06 -5.65
N THR A 194 11.82 11.23 -5.96
CA THR A 194 10.52 11.62 -6.51
C THR A 194 9.40 11.02 -5.67
N ASP A 195 8.18 11.43 -5.93
CA ASP A 195 6.97 10.85 -5.34
C ASP A 195 5.93 10.56 -6.44
N LEU A 196 4.94 9.71 -6.10
CA LEU A 196 3.91 9.29 -7.05
C LEU A 196 3.08 10.47 -7.58
N PHE A 197 2.78 11.45 -6.73
CA PHE A 197 1.95 12.58 -7.09
C PHE A 197 2.74 13.57 -7.95
N ALA A 198 3.99 13.85 -7.57
CA ALA A 198 4.88 14.71 -8.33
C ALA A 198 5.14 14.15 -9.73
N ALA A 199 5.27 12.84 -9.88
CA ALA A 199 5.45 12.21 -11.18
C ALA A 199 4.25 12.45 -12.11
N ILE A 200 3.01 12.29 -11.60
CA ILE A 200 1.80 12.60 -12.37
C ILE A 200 1.76 14.10 -12.75
N ASP A 201 2.06 14.99 -11.79
CA ASP A 201 2.12 16.42 -12.04
C ASP A 201 3.18 16.79 -13.07
N ASN A 202 4.34 16.13 -13.03
CA ASN A 202 5.44 16.38 -13.98
C ASN A 202 5.04 16.00 -15.40
N VAL A 203 4.38 14.85 -15.58
CA VAL A 203 3.87 14.44 -16.90
C VAL A 203 2.78 15.41 -17.38
N SER A 204 1.77 15.70 -16.55
CA SER A 204 0.69 16.63 -16.88
C SER A 204 1.24 18.00 -17.28
N ARG A 205 2.22 18.51 -16.53
CA ARG A 205 2.90 19.78 -16.84
C ARG A 205 3.68 19.70 -18.14
N SER A 206 4.38 18.58 -18.40
CA SER A 206 5.11 18.39 -19.66
C SER A 206 4.19 18.42 -20.86
N ILE A 207 3.01 17.79 -20.78
CA ILE A 207 1.99 17.82 -21.83
C ILE A 207 1.46 19.24 -22.03
N ARG A 208 1.15 20.00 -20.97
CA ARG A 208 0.69 21.38 -21.05
C ARG A 208 1.76 22.35 -21.55
N THR A 209 3.01 22.14 -21.15
CA THR A 209 4.13 22.94 -21.66
C THR A 209 4.29 22.72 -23.16
N ALA A 210 4.17 21.46 -23.60
CA ALA A 210 4.16 21.13 -25.01
C ALA A 210 3.03 21.83 -25.76
N THR A 211 1.85 22.03 -25.15
CA THR A 211 0.72 22.76 -25.80
C THR A 211 0.94 24.27 -25.85
N GLY A 212 1.79 24.84 -25.00
CA GLY A 212 2.12 26.28 -25.01
C GLY A 212 3.20 26.67 -25.99
N GLY A 213 3.89 25.72 -26.62
CA GLY A 213 4.89 25.92 -27.64
C GLY A 213 4.34 25.83 -29.06
N VAL A 214 5.19 26.05 -30.03
CA VAL A 214 4.92 25.87 -31.46
C VAL A 214 5.92 24.85 -32.02
N GLU A 215 5.45 23.98 -32.92
CA GLU A 215 6.32 23.05 -33.64
C GLU A 215 7.22 23.77 -34.63
N THR A 216 6.68 24.82 -35.20
CA THR A 216 7.40 25.69 -36.14
C THR A 216 7.15 27.15 -35.77
N ALA A 217 8.22 27.87 -35.46
CA ALA A 217 8.17 29.31 -35.25
C ALA A 217 8.42 30.04 -36.57
N LYS A 218 7.71 31.15 -36.77
CA LYS A 218 7.72 31.86 -38.03
C LYS A 218 7.77 33.39 -37.86
N THR A 219 8.42 34.06 -38.76
CA THR A 219 8.38 35.53 -38.89
C THR A 219 8.04 35.93 -40.29
N ASP A 220 7.08 36.86 -40.45
CA ASP A 220 6.71 37.44 -41.72
C ASP A 220 7.57 38.69 -42.07
N SER A 221 8.49 39.09 -41.19
CA SER A 221 9.34 40.25 -41.39
C SER A 221 10.72 39.92 -41.96
N GLY A 222 11.04 38.66 -42.11
CA GLY A 222 12.38 38.21 -42.50
C GLY A 222 13.45 38.47 -41.41
N LEU A 223 13.03 38.85 -40.20
CA LEU A 223 13.94 39.14 -39.11
C LEU A 223 13.48 38.44 -37.82
N ALA A 224 14.39 37.74 -37.17
CA ALA A 224 14.11 37.08 -35.90
C ALA A 224 15.30 37.13 -34.94
N LYS A 225 15.01 37.03 -33.66
CA LYS A 225 16.00 36.74 -32.62
C LYS A 225 15.73 35.37 -32.01
N ILE A 226 16.77 34.58 -31.87
CA ILE A 226 16.70 33.27 -31.26
C ILE A 226 17.55 33.26 -29.97
N THR A 227 16.97 32.78 -28.89
CA THR A 227 17.68 32.51 -27.65
C THR A 227 17.45 31.07 -27.23
N LEU A 228 18.46 30.45 -26.64
CA LEU A 228 18.35 29.13 -26.05
C LEU A 228 18.25 29.25 -24.53
N THR A 229 17.20 28.73 -23.96
CA THR A 229 16.97 28.73 -22.52
C THR A 229 17.17 27.32 -21.99
N ASN A 230 17.81 27.21 -20.86
CA ASN A 230 18.11 25.97 -20.13
C ASN A 230 18.92 24.95 -20.94
N GLN A 231 20.12 24.61 -20.49
CA GLN A 231 21.15 24.12 -21.41
C GLN A 231 21.54 22.70 -21.08
N ASN A 232 20.98 21.75 -21.81
CA ASN A 232 21.55 20.42 -21.87
C ASN A 232 22.81 20.45 -22.75
N ARG A 233 23.86 19.77 -22.32
CA ARG A 233 25.05 19.59 -23.15
C ARG A 233 24.78 18.51 -24.18
N GLY A 234 25.14 18.77 -25.42
CA GLY A 234 25.03 17.80 -26.49
C GLY A 234 24.61 18.38 -27.81
N THR A 235 24.23 17.52 -28.74
CA THR A 235 23.88 17.89 -30.11
C THR A 235 22.43 18.36 -30.19
N TYR A 236 22.25 19.59 -30.62
CA TYR A 236 20.95 20.18 -30.97
C TYR A 236 20.78 20.10 -32.48
N SER A 237 19.61 19.70 -32.95
CA SER A 237 19.28 19.79 -34.36
C SER A 237 17.94 20.48 -34.58
N PHE A 238 17.85 21.23 -35.67
CA PHE A 238 16.63 21.92 -36.08
C PHE A 238 16.73 22.29 -37.56
N THR A 239 15.57 22.50 -38.16
CA THR A 239 15.47 22.92 -39.55
C THR A 239 15.18 24.43 -39.60
N ILE A 240 15.96 25.16 -40.39
CA ILE A 240 15.65 26.57 -40.76
C ILE A 240 15.24 26.62 -42.22
N THR A 241 14.09 27.28 -42.47
CA THR A 241 13.56 27.50 -43.80
C THR A 241 13.51 29.01 -44.07
N SER A 242 13.89 29.41 -45.27
CA SER A 242 13.87 30.78 -45.74
C SER A 242 13.32 30.82 -47.18
N GLY A 243 12.10 31.25 -47.32
CA GLY A 243 11.40 31.22 -48.63
C GLY A 243 11.28 29.78 -49.15
N SER A 244 12.02 29.46 -50.23
CA SER A 244 12.05 28.10 -50.81
C SER A 244 13.29 27.28 -50.43
N LYS A 245 14.19 27.83 -49.64
CA LYS A 245 15.41 27.17 -49.19
C LYS A 245 15.23 26.63 -47.78
N SER A 246 15.76 25.45 -47.51
CA SER A 246 15.73 24.79 -46.18
C SER A 246 17.06 24.13 -45.89
N ALA A 247 17.51 24.17 -44.64
CA ALA A 247 18.71 23.47 -44.18
C ALA A 247 18.48 22.94 -42.77
N ASP A 248 19.00 21.72 -42.58
CA ASP A 248 19.06 21.08 -41.25
C ASP A 248 20.37 21.48 -40.57
N ILE A 249 20.28 22.07 -39.43
CA ILE A 249 21.40 22.51 -38.59
C ILE A 249 21.56 21.49 -37.46
N SER A 250 22.76 20.94 -37.32
CA SER A 250 23.12 20.05 -36.21
C SER A 250 24.39 20.53 -35.56
N VAL A 251 24.38 20.80 -34.27
CA VAL A 251 25.45 21.47 -33.56
C VAL A 251 25.54 21.04 -32.11
N ASP A 252 26.77 20.84 -31.62
CA ASP A 252 27.01 20.64 -30.19
C ASP A 252 27.05 22.01 -29.49
N ILE A 253 26.07 22.24 -28.63
CA ILE A 253 25.98 23.44 -27.82
C ILE A 253 26.49 23.15 -26.41
N THR A 254 27.51 23.90 -25.99
CA THR A 254 28.05 23.87 -24.63
C THR A 254 27.75 25.18 -23.94
N GLY A 255 26.76 25.19 -23.09
CA GLY A 255 26.26 26.42 -22.47
C GLY A 255 25.30 27.20 -23.39
N SER A 256 25.18 28.53 -23.22
CA SER A 256 24.31 29.41 -24.03
C SER A 256 25.02 30.04 -25.22
N ASP A 257 26.16 29.53 -25.61
CA ASP A 257 26.94 30.09 -26.73
C ASP A 257 26.37 29.59 -28.07
N LEU A 258 25.85 30.50 -28.87
CA LEU A 258 25.24 30.20 -30.18
C LEU A 258 26.20 30.51 -31.36
N SER A 259 27.54 30.63 -31.08
CA SER A 259 28.55 30.98 -32.11
C SER A 259 28.64 29.94 -33.24
N ASP A 260 28.58 28.65 -32.85
CA ASP A 260 28.64 27.56 -33.83
C ASP A 260 27.35 27.47 -34.64
N VAL A 261 26.20 27.76 -34.00
CA VAL A 261 24.91 27.87 -34.67
C VAL A 261 24.93 28.95 -35.74
N ALA A 262 25.46 30.14 -35.38
CA ALA A 262 25.60 31.27 -36.33
C ALA A 262 26.46 30.90 -37.53
N THR A 263 27.61 30.22 -37.25
CA THR A 263 28.53 29.77 -38.29
C THR A 263 27.87 28.79 -39.28
N LEU A 264 27.14 27.82 -38.78
CA LEU A 264 26.46 26.83 -39.60
C LEU A 264 25.32 27.44 -40.45
N ILE A 265 24.53 28.35 -39.88
CA ILE A 265 23.45 29.04 -40.60
C ILE A 265 24.03 29.90 -41.71
N ASN A 266 25.12 30.65 -41.46
CA ASN A 266 25.79 31.48 -42.45
C ASN A 266 26.43 30.62 -43.56
N ALA A 267 26.80 29.38 -43.31
CA ALA A 267 27.35 28.44 -44.28
C ALA A 267 26.28 27.71 -45.10
N ALA A 268 25.03 27.72 -44.66
CA ALA A 268 23.95 26.88 -45.23
C ALA A 268 23.25 27.46 -46.47
N ASP A 269 23.72 28.52 -47.10
CA ASP A 269 23.17 29.16 -48.33
C ASP A 269 21.62 29.42 -48.26
N LEU A 270 21.14 29.86 -47.07
CA LEU A 270 19.72 30.14 -46.80
C LEU A 270 19.29 31.58 -47.17
N ASP A 271 20.16 32.38 -47.75
CA ASP A 271 19.98 33.84 -47.92
C ASP A 271 19.75 34.55 -46.55
N ILE A 272 20.17 33.96 -45.46
CA ILE A 272 20.08 34.49 -44.11
C ILE A 272 21.47 34.87 -43.62
N THR A 273 21.58 36.05 -42.98
CA THR A 273 22.75 36.47 -42.26
C THR A 273 22.48 36.28 -40.75
N ALA A 274 23.22 35.42 -40.10
CA ALA A 274 23.17 35.17 -38.66
C ALA A 274 24.25 35.97 -37.93
N THR A 275 23.88 36.84 -36.98
CA THR A 275 24.77 37.64 -36.17
C THR A 275 24.51 37.43 -34.68
N LEU A 276 25.55 37.51 -33.88
CA LEU A 276 25.48 37.28 -32.43
C LEU A 276 25.33 38.60 -31.68
N GLU A 277 24.43 38.58 -30.69
CA GLU A 277 24.19 39.67 -29.75
C GLU A 277 24.37 39.14 -28.30
N ASP A 278 24.40 39.99 -27.30
CA ASP A 278 24.39 39.67 -25.86
C ASP A 278 25.45 38.62 -25.43
N SER A 279 26.69 38.82 -25.85
CA SER A 279 27.78 37.91 -25.53
C SER A 279 27.51 36.45 -26.00
N ASN A 280 27.10 36.33 -27.26
CA ASN A 280 26.78 35.09 -27.98
C ASN A 280 25.52 34.32 -27.48
N LYS A 281 24.70 34.94 -26.66
CA LYS A 281 23.49 34.29 -26.13
C LYS A 281 22.25 34.49 -26.97
N THR A 282 22.27 35.52 -27.81
CA THR A 282 21.17 35.87 -28.73
C THR A 282 21.69 35.81 -30.14
N LEU A 283 20.99 35.04 -30.99
CA LEU A 283 21.25 34.93 -32.40
C LEU A 283 20.22 35.79 -33.17
N LYS A 284 20.69 36.80 -33.85
CA LYS A 284 19.83 37.59 -34.76
C LYS A 284 19.94 37.06 -36.17
N LEU A 285 18.80 36.70 -36.75
CA LEU A 285 18.67 36.27 -38.12
C LEU A 285 18.10 37.39 -38.98
N VAL A 286 18.67 37.61 -40.13
CA VAL A 286 18.22 38.60 -41.12
C VAL A 286 18.18 37.93 -42.48
N ASN A 287 17.03 37.84 -43.09
CA ASN A 287 16.93 37.41 -44.47
C ASN A 287 17.28 38.57 -45.41
N ASN A 288 18.21 38.35 -46.32
CA ASN A 288 18.73 39.36 -47.22
C ASN A 288 17.77 39.84 -48.32
N PHE A 289 16.70 39.07 -48.55
CA PHE A 289 15.69 39.37 -49.56
C PHE A 289 14.30 39.65 -48.95
N GLY A 290 14.18 39.60 -47.61
CA GLY A 290 12.95 39.84 -46.88
C GLY A 290 11.95 38.67 -46.92
N TYR A 291 12.41 37.44 -47.24
CA TYR A 291 11.58 36.25 -47.13
C TYR A 291 11.35 35.87 -45.67
N ASP A 292 10.26 35.20 -45.43
CA ASP A 292 9.92 34.65 -44.13
C ASP A 292 11.03 33.68 -43.65
N ILE A 293 11.27 33.69 -42.36
CA ILE A 293 12.14 32.71 -41.70
C ILE A 293 11.26 31.83 -40.83
N GLU A 294 11.40 30.53 -41.00
CA GLU A 294 10.77 29.50 -40.16
C GLU A 294 11.84 28.65 -39.48
N MET A 295 11.60 28.25 -38.23
CA MET A 295 12.41 27.33 -37.46
C MET A 295 11.52 26.22 -36.92
N GLY A 296 11.82 24.96 -37.23
CA GLY A 296 11.05 23.79 -36.80
C GLY A 296 11.90 22.52 -36.68
N ASN A 297 11.26 21.40 -36.46
CA ASN A 297 11.88 20.10 -36.29
C ASN A 297 13.02 20.11 -35.23
N VAL A 298 12.77 20.80 -34.13
CA VAL A 298 13.78 20.96 -33.06
C VAL A 298 13.95 19.65 -32.31
N GLN A 299 15.16 19.14 -32.27
CA GLN A 299 15.59 18.02 -31.43
C GLN A 299 16.64 18.52 -30.47
N ILE A 300 16.47 18.25 -29.20
CA ILE A 300 17.41 18.63 -28.15
C ILE A 300 18.12 17.38 -27.60
N PRO A 301 19.35 17.52 -27.07
CA PRO A 301 20.06 16.40 -26.47
C PRO A 301 19.25 15.75 -25.34
N ASP A 302 19.49 14.46 -25.13
CA ASP A 302 18.90 13.72 -24.02
C ASP A 302 18.99 14.50 -22.71
N ILE A 303 17.86 14.62 -22.04
CA ILE A 303 17.74 15.34 -20.78
C ILE A 303 18.57 14.63 -19.72
N ASP A 304 19.34 15.37 -18.96
CA ASP A 304 19.90 14.89 -17.72
C ASP A 304 18.72 14.55 -16.77
N LYS A 305 18.48 13.25 -16.58
CA LYS A 305 17.37 12.71 -15.77
C LYS A 305 17.43 13.15 -14.31
N SER A 306 18.52 13.84 -13.90
CA SER A 306 18.67 14.44 -12.57
C SER A 306 17.97 15.80 -12.40
N GLN A 307 17.40 16.37 -13.47
CA GLN A 307 16.79 17.69 -13.40
C GLN A 307 15.25 17.60 -13.40
N GLU A 308 14.63 18.22 -12.41
CA GLU A 308 13.17 18.31 -12.28
C GLU A 308 12.48 19.18 -13.31
N SER A 309 13.25 20.00 -14.04
CA SER A 309 12.67 21.02 -14.91
C SER A 309 12.85 20.67 -16.37
N PRO A 310 11.86 20.98 -17.18
CA PRO A 310 11.93 20.61 -18.57
C PRO A 310 13.07 21.38 -19.25
N THR A 311 13.93 20.63 -19.92
CA THR A 311 14.15 20.79 -21.29
C THR A 311 14.60 22.17 -21.72
N SER A 312 15.69 22.18 -22.36
CA SER A 312 16.11 23.26 -23.22
C SER A 312 14.98 23.60 -24.21
N PHE A 313 14.79 24.84 -24.47
CA PHE A 313 13.88 25.29 -25.51
C PHE A 313 14.43 26.53 -26.21
N PHE A 314 14.06 26.70 -27.47
CA PHE A 314 14.39 27.91 -28.22
C PHE A 314 13.23 28.90 -28.12
N ASN A 315 13.57 30.16 -27.82
CA ASN A 315 12.65 31.27 -28.01
C ASN A 315 12.96 31.93 -29.33
N PHE A 316 11.97 32.00 -30.20
CA PHE A 316 12.01 32.66 -31.49
C PHE A 316 11.17 33.94 -31.41
N GLN A 317 11.83 35.08 -31.45
CA GLN A 317 11.18 36.41 -31.40
C GLN A 317 11.23 37.09 -32.75
N PRO A 318 10.11 37.23 -33.49
CA PRO A 318 10.06 38.12 -34.64
C PRO A 318 10.40 39.55 -34.24
N VAL A 319 11.19 40.25 -35.06
CA VAL A 319 11.59 41.62 -34.79
C VAL A 319 11.46 42.51 -36.05
N ASP A 320 11.37 43.83 -35.84
CA ASP A 320 11.45 44.79 -36.90
C ASP A 320 12.90 45.14 -37.30
N SER A 321 13.08 46.00 -38.30
CA SER A 321 14.40 46.46 -38.74
C SER A 321 15.22 47.19 -37.65
N SER A 322 14.55 47.72 -36.65
CA SER A 322 15.13 48.37 -35.48
C SER A 322 15.36 47.41 -34.30
N SER A 323 15.13 46.08 -34.50
CA SER A 323 15.25 45.02 -33.48
C SER A 323 14.18 45.09 -32.37
N ASN A 324 13.09 45.82 -32.58
CA ASN A 324 11.97 45.81 -31.64
C ASN A 324 11.10 44.53 -31.84
N PRO A 325 10.55 43.93 -30.79
CA PRO A 325 9.66 42.78 -30.92
C PRO A 325 8.43 43.05 -31.79
N LEU A 326 8.13 42.13 -32.71
CA LEU A 326 6.89 42.09 -33.50
C LEU A 326 6.04 40.92 -32.99
N GLY A 327 5.10 41.23 -32.11
CA GLY A 327 4.26 40.19 -31.49
C GLY A 327 4.92 39.45 -30.33
N ASN A 328 4.32 38.32 -29.96
CA ASN A 328 4.81 37.48 -28.85
C ASN A 328 5.99 36.63 -29.30
N SER A 329 6.88 36.32 -28.36
CA SER A 329 7.90 35.31 -28.56
C SER A 329 7.24 33.93 -28.74
N GLN A 330 7.74 33.16 -29.70
CA GLN A 330 7.30 31.80 -29.99
C GLN A 330 8.33 30.84 -29.36
N THR A 331 7.87 29.95 -28.53
CA THR A 331 8.73 28.98 -27.87
C THR A 331 8.64 27.64 -28.58
N ILE A 332 9.79 27.07 -28.93
CA ILE A 332 9.89 25.80 -29.65
C ILE A 332 10.50 24.77 -28.72
N TYR A 333 9.77 23.69 -28.52
CA TYR A 333 10.16 22.55 -27.67
C TYR A 333 10.44 21.30 -28.52
N ASP A 334 11.25 20.39 -28.00
CA ASP A 334 11.27 19.00 -28.43
C ASP A 334 10.19 18.24 -27.64
N PHE A 335 9.05 18.02 -28.27
CA PHE A 335 7.90 17.38 -27.64
C PHE A 335 8.19 15.92 -27.28
N ASP A 336 8.81 15.19 -28.19
CA ASP A 336 9.08 13.77 -28.02
C ASP A 336 9.97 13.52 -26.82
N GLN A 337 11.03 14.29 -26.68
CA GLN A 337 11.94 14.20 -25.54
C GLN A 337 11.32 14.66 -24.23
N THR A 338 10.51 15.70 -24.26
CA THR A 338 9.87 16.24 -23.07
C THR A 338 8.95 15.21 -22.41
N ILE A 339 8.22 14.44 -23.21
CA ILE A 339 7.33 13.38 -22.71
C ILE A 339 8.11 12.07 -22.48
N ALA A 340 9.01 11.69 -23.40
CA ALA A 340 9.80 10.48 -23.32
C ALA A 340 10.65 10.41 -22.03
N SER A 341 11.22 11.54 -21.59
CA SER A 341 11.98 11.62 -20.34
C SER A 341 11.16 11.27 -19.09
N ARG A 342 9.83 11.48 -19.14
CA ARG A 342 8.92 11.15 -18.04
C ARG A 342 8.47 9.71 -18.04
N LEU A 343 8.52 9.01 -19.16
CA LEU A 343 8.19 7.59 -19.24
C LEU A 343 9.10 6.75 -18.34
N ASP A 344 10.40 7.05 -18.30
CA ASP A 344 11.34 6.35 -17.42
C ASP A 344 10.99 6.53 -15.93
N GLU A 345 10.53 7.72 -15.53
CA GLU A 345 10.07 7.99 -14.15
C GLU A 345 8.84 7.13 -13.81
N LEU A 346 7.85 7.05 -14.72
CA LEU A 346 6.67 6.21 -14.55
C LEU A 346 7.01 4.72 -14.43
N VAL A 347 7.99 4.24 -15.21
CA VAL A 347 8.47 2.84 -15.13
C VAL A 347 9.14 2.55 -13.78
N VAL A 348 9.95 3.47 -13.26
CA VAL A 348 10.57 3.34 -11.94
C VAL A 348 9.50 3.24 -10.84
N ILE A 349 8.45 4.07 -10.92
CA ILE A 349 7.32 4.04 -9.98
C ILE A 349 6.54 2.73 -10.06
N GLN A 350 6.24 2.24 -11.27
CA GLN A 350 5.56 0.95 -11.45
C GLN A 350 6.36 -0.20 -10.81
N ASN A 351 7.69 -0.21 -10.99
CA ASN A 351 8.58 -1.18 -10.35
C ASN A 351 8.60 -1.02 -8.82
N HIS A 352 8.59 0.21 -8.31
CA HIS A 352 8.50 0.48 -6.88
C HIS A 352 7.20 -0.07 -6.29
N LEU A 353 6.04 0.24 -6.88
CA LEU A 353 4.74 -0.29 -6.46
C LEU A 353 4.69 -1.81 -6.50
N ALA A 354 5.23 -2.43 -7.56
CA ALA A 354 5.31 -3.89 -7.66
C ALA A 354 6.16 -4.50 -6.53
N ASN A 355 7.27 -3.86 -6.15
CA ASN A 355 8.11 -4.28 -5.03
C ASN A 355 7.39 -4.14 -3.68
N GLN A 356 6.67 -3.03 -3.44
CA GLN A 356 5.89 -2.86 -2.22
C GLN A 356 4.76 -3.89 -2.14
N ARG A 357 4.06 -4.15 -3.25
CA ARG A 357 3.03 -5.19 -3.34
C ARG A 357 3.60 -6.58 -3.07
N ALA A 358 4.78 -6.90 -3.60
CA ALA A 358 5.45 -8.17 -3.31
C ALA A 358 5.77 -8.35 -1.81
N LYS A 359 6.16 -7.28 -1.12
CA LYS A 359 6.37 -7.31 0.35
C LYS A 359 5.05 -7.58 1.10
N VAL A 360 3.96 -6.90 0.70
CA VAL A 360 2.63 -7.12 1.29
C VAL A 360 2.18 -8.56 1.06
N GLY A 361 2.30 -9.09 -0.16
CA GLY A 361 1.95 -10.48 -0.49
C GLY A 361 2.78 -11.52 0.30
N ALA A 362 4.07 -11.26 0.51
CA ALA A 362 4.89 -12.12 1.35
C ALA A 362 4.44 -12.13 2.82
N ARG A 363 3.98 -10.97 3.34
CA ARG A 363 3.40 -10.86 4.69
C ARG A 363 2.05 -11.58 4.78
N LEU A 364 1.16 -11.42 3.78
CA LEU A 364 -0.12 -12.15 3.70
C LEU A 364 0.10 -13.67 3.80
N ASN A 365 0.94 -14.21 2.94
CA ASN A 365 1.29 -15.64 2.96
C ASN A 365 1.90 -16.08 4.31
N SER A 366 2.59 -15.19 5.01
CA SER A 366 3.15 -15.48 6.34
C SER A 366 2.07 -15.50 7.42
N VAL A 367 1.07 -14.60 7.34
CA VAL A 367 -0.08 -14.57 8.25
C VAL A 367 -0.91 -15.83 8.08
N GLU A 368 -1.28 -16.19 6.85
CA GLU A 368 -2.07 -17.40 6.55
C GLU A 368 -1.40 -18.66 7.13
N ARG A 369 -0.13 -18.88 6.83
CA ARG A 369 0.59 -20.04 7.38
C ARG A 369 0.62 -20.06 8.91
N GLN A 370 0.72 -18.88 9.55
CA GLN A 370 0.72 -18.80 11.00
C GLN A 370 -0.65 -19.07 11.60
N GLN A 371 -1.72 -18.63 10.94
CA GLN A 371 -3.09 -18.95 11.33
C GLN A 371 -3.38 -20.44 11.22
N ASP A 372 -2.93 -21.10 10.16
CA ASP A 372 -3.05 -22.55 10.00
C ASP A 372 -2.36 -23.30 11.16
N ILE A 373 -1.12 -22.93 11.49
CA ILE A 373 -0.38 -23.50 12.62
C ILE A 373 -1.12 -23.28 13.96
N MET A 374 -1.69 -22.07 14.17
CA MET A 374 -2.42 -21.78 15.40
C MET A 374 -3.75 -22.53 15.47
N ASN A 375 -4.45 -22.72 14.36
CA ASN A 375 -5.66 -23.51 14.28
C ASN A 375 -5.38 -25.00 14.58
N GLU A 376 -4.33 -25.58 14.00
CA GLU A 376 -3.92 -26.95 14.31
C GLU A 376 -3.56 -27.10 15.80
N ARG A 377 -2.81 -26.15 16.35
CA ARG A 377 -2.45 -26.14 17.77
C ARG A 377 -3.68 -26.01 18.67
N LYS A 378 -4.66 -25.16 18.26
CA LYS A 378 -5.94 -25.02 18.97
C LYS A 378 -6.67 -26.35 19.08
N ILE A 379 -6.81 -27.07 17.97
CA ILE A 379 -7.45 -28.39 17.92
C ILE A 379 -6.78 -29.38 18.86
N LEU A 380 -5.44 -29.40 18.92
CA LEU A 380 -4.70 -30.28 19.83
C LEU A 380 -4.97 -29.91 21.30
N VAL A 381 -4.91 -28.62 21.65
CA VAL A 381 -5.17 -28.17 23.03
C VAL A 381 -6.63 -28.42 23.42
N GLU A 382 -7.60 -28.19 22.53
CA GLU A 382 -9.02 -28.48 22.76
C GLU A 382 -9.24 -29.99 22.99
N LYS A 383 -8.52 -30.84 22.28
CA LYS A 383 -8.54 -32.28 22.51
C LYS A 383 -8.02 -32.62 23.90
N ASP A 384 -6.87 -32.07 24.33
CA ASP A 384 -6.31 -32.29 25.65
C ASP A 384 -7.28 -31.79 26.75
N VAL A 385 -7.93 -30.62 26.52
CA VAL A 385 -8.99 -30.11 27.41
C VAL A 385 -10.16 -31.10 27.49
N SER A 386 -10.61 -31.63 26.35
CA SER A 386 -11.72 -32.60 26.30
C SER A 386 -11.37 -33.90 27.01
N GLU A 387 -10.17 -34.44 26.79
CA GLU A 387 -9.70 -35.67 27.48
C GLU A 387 -9.64 -35.51 29.00
N LEU A 388 -9.33 -34.29 29.49
CA LEU A 388 -9.23 -34.04 30.94
C LEU A 388 -10.57 -33.59 31.54
N ALA A 389 -11.34 -32.75 30.84
CA ALA A 389 -12.52 -32.10 31.39
C ALA A 389 -13.82 -32.85 31.12
N ASP A 390 -13.95 -33.53 29.97
CA ASP A 390 -15.21 -34.14 29.58
C ASP A 390 -15.44 -35.47 30.26
N ALA A 391 -16.69 -35.71 30.64
CA ALA A 391 -17.11 -36.92 31.35
C ALA A 391 -17.55 -38.01 30.39
N ASP A 392 -17.14 -39.26 30.60
CA ASP A 392 -17.72 -40.41 29.93
C ASP A 392 -19.15 -40.67 30.49
N LEU A 393 -20.15 -40.10 29.81
CA LEU A 393 -21.55 -40.20 30.19
C LEU A 393 -22.03 -41.67 30.28
N SER A 394 -21.51 -42.55 29.42
CA SER A 394 -21.90 -43.97 29.43
C SER A 394 -21.45 -44.69 30.71
N GLN A 395 -20.21 -44.39 31.10
CA GLN A 395 -19.63 -44.88 32.34
C GLN A 395 -20.39 -44.33 33.57
N LEU A 396 -20.59 -43.00 33.61
CA LEU A 396 -21.27 -42.33 34.72
C LEU A 396 -22.71 -42.76 34.89
N VAL A 397 -23.49 -43.00 33.82
CA VAL A 397 -24.85 -43.50 33.89
C VAL A 397 -24.86 -44.93 34.45
N THR A 398 -23.90 -45.78 34.04
CA THR A 398 -23.77 -47.15 34.58
C THR A 398 -23.43 -47.14 36.04
N GLU A 399 -22.51 -46.28 36.49
CA GLU A 399 -22.10 -46.08 37.86
C GLU A 399 -23.26 -45.57 38.71
N LEU A 400 -24.03 -44.59 38.23
CA LEU A 400 -25.21 -44.06 38.88
C LEU A 400 -26.28 -45.16 39.12
N GLN A 401 -26.55 -45.98 38.11
CA GLN A 401 -27.50 -47.10 38.24
C GLN A 401 -27.02 -48.12 39.25
N SER A 402 -25.72 -48.45 39.26
CA SER A 402 -25.11 -49.34 40.22
C SER A 402 -25.20 -48.82 41.66
N MET A 403 -24.91 -47.54 41.88
CA MET A 403 -24.99 -46.90 43.20
C MET A 403 -26.44 -46.81 43.68
N MET A 404 -27.40 -46.45 42.84
CA MET A 404 -28.82 -46.42 43.19
C MET A 404 -29.32 -47.80 43.60
N THR A 405 -28.92 -48.86 42.85
CA THR A 405 -29.29 -50.25 43.16
C THR A 405 -28.66 -50.68 44.48
N SER A 406 -27.37 -50.35 44.71
CA SER A 406 -26.66 -50.64 45.97
C SER A 406 -27.29 -49.93 47.17
N GLN A 407 -27.69 -48.65 47.00
CA GLN A 407 -28.39 -47.88 48.03
C GLN A 407 -29.72 -48.50 48.39
N GLN A 408 -30.56 -48.89 47.39
CA GLN A 408 -31.82 -49.55 47.62
C GLN A 408 -31.66 -50.91 48.35
N ALA A 409 -30.65 -51.70 47.95
CA ALA A 409 -30.31 -52.95 48.60
C ALA A 409 -29.89 -52.76 50.05
N SER A 410 -28.98 -51.75 50.30
CA SER A 410 -28.54 -51.42 51.64
C SER A 410 -29.67 -50.92 52.55
N GLN A 411 -30.58 -50.12 52.04
CA GLN A 411 -31.77 -49.65 52.77
C GLN A 411 -32.66 -50.80 53.13
N LYS A 412 -32.97 -51.75 52.21
CA LYS A 412 -33.76 -52.95 52.48
C LYS A 412 -33.10 -53.85 53.49
N ALA A 413 -31.76 -54.06 53.42
CA ALA A 413 -31.00 -54.83 54.39
C ALA A 413 -31.03 -54.21 55.80
N PHE A 414 -30.85 -52.87 55.88
CA PHE A 414 -30.92 -52.15 57.16
C PHE A 414 -32.32 -52.31 57.85
N VAL A 415 -33.39 -52.13 57.06
CA VAL A 415 -34.76 -52.30 57.58
C VAL A 415 -34.96 -53.73 58.15
N ARG A 416 -34.50 -54.75 57.43
CA ARG A 416 -34.57 -56.16 57.91
C ARG A 416 -33.77 -56.40 59.18
N ILE A 417 -32.55 -55.91 59.26
CA ILE A 417 -31.69 -56.06 60.44
C ILE A 417 -32.28 -55.30 61.63
N SER A 418 -32.80 -54.10 61.40
CA SER A 418 -33.46 -53.28 62.45
C SER A 418 -34.74 -53.93 62.97
N GLN A 419 -35.52 -54.61 62.15
CA GLN A 419 -36.70 -55.37 62.56
C GLN A 419 -36.35 -56.62 63.37
N LEU A 420 -35.32 -57.38 62.99
CA LEU A 420 -34.86 -58.56 63.77
C LEU A 420 -34.36 -58.15 65.14
N ASN A 421 -33.63 -57.07 65.30
CA ASN A 421 -33.17 -56.58 66.59
C ASN A 421 -34.28 -56.04 67.49
N LEU A 422 -35.42 -55.62 66.93
CA LEU A 422 -36.62 -55.17 67.69
C LEU A 422 -37.38 -56.37 68.26
N PHE A 423 -37.46 -57.53 67.52
CA PHE A 423 -38.14 -58.73 67.95
C PHE A 423 -37.32 -59.47 69.03
N ASP A 424 -35.96 -59.46 68.97
CA ASP A 424 -35.09 -60.03 69.99
C ASP A 424 -35.11 -59.26 71.33
N MET A 425 -35.70 -58.08 71.36
CA MET A 425 -35.82 -57.19 72.50
C MET A 425 -37.19 -57.30 73.20
N ILE A 426 -38.18 -57.96 72.58
CA ILE A 426 -39.59 -58.13 73.08
C ILE A 426 -39.83 -59.59 73.50
N SER A 427 -39.00 -60.57 73.17
CA SER A 427 -38.96 -61.92 73.65
C SER A 427 -37.93 -62.07 74.79
#